data_eb148c1bffaa511ee9c805833673e44d
#
_entry.id   eb148c1bffaa511ee9c805833673e44d
#
_cell.length_a   1.000
_cell.length_b   1.000
_cell.length_c   1.000
_cell.angle_alpha   90.00
_cell.angle_beta   90.00
_cell.angle_gamma   90.00
#
_symmetry.space_group_name_H-M   'P 1'
#
loop_
_entity.id
_entity.type
_entity.pdbx_description
1 polymer ?
#
loop_
_entity_poly.entity_id
_entity_poly.type
_entity_poly.pdbx_seq_one_letter_code
_entity_poly.pdbx_strand_id
1 'polypeptide(L)'
;MIRRILCVAALSFFMSATFAQFRMSNGDNSPLRKLQYAEIAINNYYVDSVDEKKLVEDAIRGMLEKLDPHSTYATPKEVKELNEPLNGNFEGIGVQFNMIEDTLLVIQPVTNGPSERIGIIAGDRIVSVNDTAIAGVKMSKEEIMKRLRGPKGTKVRLGIVRHGIKDKLYFTVTRAKIPVKSVDAAYMIRPGIGFIRIGSFGATTYQEFMESMDKLRKAGMKDLILDLQENGGGYLKAAVDIANEFLERGDLIVYTEGLKVPRTEYNADGGGDFRQGKVVVLVDGYTASAAEIVTGAIQDQDRGIVVGRRTFGKGLVQRPFDLPDGSMIRLTIAHYYTPSGRCIQKPYKKGDNKDYAMDMLNRLKSGELTNADSIHFADSLKYQTLRQHRTVYGGGGIMPDEYIPLDTTVYTRFHRELAAKSIIIQQNLRYVDNHRKELQSQWPSFEEYKQNFEVPQSLVDAIITEGEKQNIKPKDEAELEKTLPYLRLQLKALIARDIWDMSEYFSVFNESSALVQKALEVIQNSHPK
;
A
#
# COMPACT_ATOMS: atom_id res chain seq x y z
N MET A 1 39.08 -21.18 -68.53
CA MET A 1 39.37 -20.31 -67.35
C MET A 1 38.51 -19.03 -67.29
N ILE A 2 38.13 -18.47 -68.41
CA ILE A 2 37.36 -17.16 -68.44
C ILE A 2 35.90 -17.26 -67.92
N ARG A 3 35.25 -18.46 -68.09
CA ARG A 3 33.84 -18.61 -67.57
C ARG A 3 33.67 -18.72 -66.06
N ARG A 4 34.73 -19.09 -65.30
CA ARG A 4 34.67 -19.16 -63.83
C ARG A 4 34.95 -17.82 -63.16
N ILE A 5 35.60 -16.88 -63.81
CA ILE A 5 35.89 -15.54 -63.30
C ILE A 5 34.66 -14.64 -63.39
N LEU A 6 33.80 -14.82 -64.41
CA LEU A 6 32.57 -14.05 -64.58
C LEU A 6 31.48 -14.41 -63.57
N CYS A 7 31.41 -15.66 -63.05
CA CYS A 7 30.44 -16.04 -62.04
C CYS A 7 30.82 -15.51 -60.64
N VAL A 8 32.09 -15.37 -60.33
CA VAL A 8 32.53 -14.83 -59.01
C VAL A 8 32.36 -13.30 -58.99
N ALA A 9 32.58 -12.62 -60.12
CA ALA A 9 32.33 -11.16 -60.21
C ALA A 9 30.82 -10.81 -60.17
N ALA A 10 29.93 -11.70 -60.70
CA ALA A 10 28.48 -11.50 -60.63
C ALA A 10 27.93 -11.77 -59.21
N LEU A 11 28.47 -12.73 -58.45
CA LEU A 11 28.07 -12.97 -57.04
C LEU A 11 28.53 -11.84 -56.10
N SER A 12 29.73 -11.31 -56.30
CA SER A 12 30.20 -10.17 -55.50
C SER A 12 29.47 -8.88 -55.82
N PHE A 13 28.94 -8.71 -57.03
CA PHE A 13 28.12 -7.52 -57.37
C PHE A 13 26.68 -7.60 -56.86
N PHE A 14 26.12 -8.84 -56.70
CA PHE A 14 24.81 -9.01 -56.09
C PHE A 14 24.83 -8.87 -54.56
N MET A 15 25.94 -9.22 -53.90
CA MET A 15 26.09 -9.03 -52.43
C MET A 15 26.31 -7.56 -52.06
N SER A 16 26.89 -6.75 -52.94
CA SER A 16 27.09 -5.31 -52.73
C SER A 16 25.82 -4.48 -53.00
N ALA A 17 24.89 -5.00 -53.82
CA ALA A 17 23.65 -4.29 -54.15
C ALA A 17 22.59 -4.36 -53.05
N THR A 18 22.61 -5.37 -52.17
CA THR A 18 21.69 -5.50 -51.04
C THR A 18 22.08 -4.64 -49.84
N PHE A 19 23.33 -4.23 -49.72
CA PHE A 19 23.78 -3.28 -48.67
C PHE A 19 23.58 -1.83 -49.03
N ALA A 20 23.21 -1.51 -50.27
CA ALA A 20 23.12 -0.12 -50.74
C ALA A 20 21.73 0.51 -50.61
N GLN A 21 20.69 -0.21 -50.14
CA GLN A 21 19.33 0.32 -50.08
C GLN A 21 18.94 0.92 -48.71
N PHE A 22 19.81 0.91 -47.72
CA PHE A 22 19.57 1.62 -46.46
C PHE A 22 20.26 3.01 -46.47
N ARG A 23 20.14 3.73 -47.59
CA ARG A 23 20.53 5.16 -47.61
C ARG A 23 19.39 5.98 -47.02
N MET A 24 19.59 6.47 -45.82
CA MET A 24 18.74 7.44 -45.15
C MET A 24 18.47 8.61 -46.12
N SER A 25 17.21 8.88 -46.40
CA SER A 25 16.79 10.12 -47.06
C SER A 25 17.29 11.30 -46.21
N ASN A 26 18.18 12.12 -46.73
CA ASN A 26 18.67 13.34 -46.11
C ASN A 26 17.52 14.34 -45.96
N GLY A 27 16.86 14.38 -44.78
CA GLY A 27 15.80 15.36 -44.61
C GLY A 27 15.27 15.56 -43.19
N ASP A 28 15.36 14.55 -42.33
CA ASP A 28 14.80 14.70 -40.97
C ASP A 28 15.67 13.96 -39.92
N ASN A 29 16.57 14.72 -39.30
CA ASN A 29 17.42 14.26 -38.22
C ASN A 29 16.71 14.33 -36.86
N SER A 30 15.37 14.22 -36.81
CA SER A 30 14.63 14.28 -35.56
C SER A 30 14.99 13.11 -34.65
N PRO A 31 15.08 13.34 -33.34
CA PRO A 31 15.36 12.28 -32.36
C PRO A 31 14.38 11.12 -32.44
N LEU A 32 13.12 11.38 -32.82
CA LEU A 32 12.09 10.35 -32.98
C LEU A 32 12.44 9.39 -34.14
N ARG A 33 12.86 9.91 -35.29
CA ARG A 33 13.29 9.05 -36.40
C ARG A 33 14.51 8.23 -36.08
N LYS A 34 15.47 8.78 -35.35
CA LYS A 34 16.63 8.01 -34.87
C LYS A 34 16.22 6.79 -34.06
N LEU A 35 15.22 6.94 -33.18
CA LEU A 35 14.68 5.82 -32.39
C LEU A 35 14.00 4.77 -33.29
N GLN A 36 13.18 5.20 -34.26
CA GLN A 36 12.53 4.32 -35.22
C GLN A 36 13.55 3.52 -36.07
N TYR A 37 14.60 4.18 -36.56
CA TYR A 37 15.67 3.48 -37.32
C TYR A 37 16.41 2.47 -36.48
N ALA A 38 16.68 2.77 -35.22
CA ALA A 38 17.35 1.82 -34.32
C ALA A 38 16.48 0.58 -34.11
N GLU A 39 15.18 0.75 -33.88
CA GLU A 39 14.22 -0.34 -33.73
C GLU A 39 14.14 -1.21 -35.00
N ILE A 40 13.97 -0.60 -36.18
CA ILE A 40 13.94 -1.29 -37.48
C ILE A 40 15.26 -2.04 -37.72
N ALA A 41 16.41 -1.43 -37.42
CA ALA A 41 17.71 -2.06 -37.61
C ALA A 41 17.89 -3.30 -36.72
N ILE A 42 17.46 -3.21 -35.46
CA ILE A 42 17.53 -4.34 -34.52
C ILE A 42 16.63 -5.48 -35.00
N ASN A 43 15.37 -5.20 -35.34
CA ASN A 43 14.42 -6.21 -35.76
C ASN A 43 14.82 -6.93 -37.04
N ASN A 44 15.50 -6.23 -37.99
CA ASN A 44 15.85 -6.82 -39.28
C ASN A 44 17.25 -7.45 -39.36
N TYR A 45 18.20 -7.04 -38.50
CA TYR A 45 19.60 -7.40 -38.66
C TYR A 45 20.25 -8.00 -37.41
N TYR A 46 19.57 -8.05 -36.28
CA TYR A 46 20.15 -8.68 -35.09
C TYR A 46 20.30 -10.18 -35.33
N VAL A 47 21.37 -10.76 -34.78
CA VAL A 47 21.77 -12.16 -35.05
C VAL A 47 20.75 -13.20 -34.55
N ASP A 48 20.03 -12.89 -33.47
CA ASP A 48 19.00 -13.74 -32.87
C ASP A 48 17.59 -13.16 -33.02
N SER A 49 16.55 -13.95 -32.74
CA SER A 49 15.18 -13.50 -32.75
C SER A 49 14.93 -12.45 -31.68
N VAL A 50 14.22 -11.37 -32.03
CA VAL A 50 13.85 -10.26 -31.11
C VAL A 50 12.33 -10.27 -30.89
N ASP A 51 11.92 -10.10 -29.64
CA ASP A 51 10.55 -9.75 -29.29
C ASP A 51 10.41 -8.22 -29.41
N GLU A 52 9.87 -7.77 -30.55
CA GLU A 52 9.69 -6.35 -30.87
C GLU A 52 8.90 -5.61 -29.79
N LYS A 53 7.82 -6.23 -29.29
CA LYS A 53 6.98 -5.62 -28.26
C LYS A 53 7.78 -5.35 -26.99
N LYS A 54 8.51 -6.35 -26.52
CA LYS A 54 9.35 -6.24 -25.33
C LYS A 54 10.47 -5.22 -25.53
N LEU A 55 11.09 -5.18 -26.72
CA LEU A 55 12.13 -4.21 -27.05
C LEU A 55 11.63 -2.77 -26.93
N VAL A 56 10.43 -2.48 -27.47
CA VAL A 56 9.81 -1.15 -27.37
C VAL A 56 9.44 -0.81 -25.92
N GLU A 57 8.89 -1.77 -25.17
CA GLU A 57 8.59 -1.57 -23.74
C GLU A 57 9.88 -1.25 -22.95
N ASP A 58 10.96 -1.97 -23.18
CA ASP A 58 12.26 -1.74 -22.50
C ASP A 58 12.87 -0.37 -22.90
N ALA A 59 12.72 0.06 -24.15
CA ALA A 59 13.13 1.39 -24.58
C ALA A 59 12.35 2.50 -23.88
N ILE A 60 11.03 2.37 -23.74
CA ILE A 60 10.19 3.32 -22.99
C ILE A 60 10.60 3.36 -21.52
N ARG A 61 10.80 2.21 -20.88
CA ARG A 61 11.28 2.12 -19.49
C ARG A 61 12.63 2.82 -19.34
N GLY A 62 13.58 2.57 -20.26
CA GLY A 62 14.89 3.21 -20.25
C GLY A 62 14.85 4.74 -20.38
N MET A 63 13.92 5.28 -21.17
CA MET A 63 13.69 6.74 -21.24
C MET A 63 13.16 7.30 -19.92
N LEU A 64 12.17 6.64 -19.31
CA LEU A 64 11.54 7.10 -18.07
C LEU A 64 12.49 7.04 -16.86
N GLU A 65 13.34 6.02 -16.78
CA GLU A 65 14.35 5.89 -15.73
C GLU A 65 15.33 7.07 -15.66
N LYS A 66 15.52 7.80 -16.77
CA LYS A 66 16.39 8.98 -16.83
C LYS A 66 15.73 10.27 -16.32
N LEU A 67 14.44 10.24 -16.00
CA LEU A 67 13.69 11.42 -15.56
C LEU A 67 13.64 11.54 -14.03
N ASP A 68 12.90 10.66 -13.39
CA ASP A 68 12.67 10.65 -11.94
C ASP A 68 12.29 9.23 -11.47
N PRO A 69 12.32 8.96 -10.14
CA PRO A 69 12.03 7.63 -9.60
C PRO A 69 10.58 7.15 -9.73
N HIS A 70 9.66 8.02 -10.13
CA HIS A 70 8.22 7.75 -10.12
C HIS A 70 7.57 7.74 -11.50
N SER A 71 8.26 8.25 -12.53
CA SER A 71 7.82 8.11 -13.90
C SER A 71 8.04 6.68 -14.37
N THR A 72 6.96 5.97 -14.71
CA THR A 72 6.99 4.53 -14.98
C THR A 72 6.13 4.15 -16.18
N TYR A 73 6.48 3.05 -16.83
CA TYR A 73 5.65 2.36 -17.81
C TYR A 73 4.97 1.17 -17.14
N ALA A 74 3.72 0.93 -17.49
CA ALA A 74 2.95 -0.24 -17.05
C ALA A 74 2.32 -0.95 -18.25
N THR A 75 2.49 -2.26 -18.33
CA THR A 75 1.79 -3.12 -19.30
C THR A 75 0.28 -3.11 -19.03
N PRO A 76 -0.59 -3.53 -19.98
CA PRO A 76 -2.04 -3.59 -19.77
C PRO A 76 -2.44 -4.39 -18.52
N LYS A 77 -1.72 -5.46 -18.20
CA LYS A 77 -1.93 -6.24 -16.99
C LYS A 77 -1.57 -5.44 -15.73
N GLU A 78 -0.40 -4.80 -15.71
CA GLU A 78 0.04 -3.97 -14.59
C GLU A 78 -0.87 -2.77 -14.38
N VAL A 79 -1.40 -2.14 -15.46
CA VAL A 79 -2.39 -1.06 -15.39
C VAL A 79 -3.63 -1.50 -14.61
N LYS A 80 -4.15 -2.69 -14.92
CA LYS A 80 -5.31 -3.25 -14.21
C LYS A 80 -4.99 -3.47 -12.72
N GLU A 81 -3.85 -4.10 -12.42
CA GLU A 81 -3.41 -4.39 -11.05
C GLU A 81 -3.16 -3.12 -10.22
N LEU A 82 -2.66 -2.05 -10.83
CA LEU A 82 -2.44 -0.75 -10.19
C LEU A 82 -3.74 0.01 -9.93
N ASN A 83 -4.71 -0.10 -10.83
CA ASN A 83 -5.95 0.67 -10.74
C ASN A 83 -7.02 0.00 -9.87
N GLU A 84 -7.05 -1.33 -9.77
CA GLU A 84 -8.06 -2.05 -8.99
C GLU A 84 -8.16 -1.57 -7.53
N PRO A 85 -7.06 -1.47 -6.74
CA PRO A 85 -7.16 -0.98 -5.36
C PRO A 85 -7.63 0.47 -5.27
N LEU A 86 -7.17 1.33 -6.20
CA LEU A 86 -7.53 2.75 -6.22
C LEU A 86 -8.99 2.98 -6.65
N ASN A 87 -9.54 2.10 -7.48
CA ASN A 87 -10.96 2.14 -7.86
C ASN A 87 -11.89 1.63 -6.75
N GLY A 88 -11.34 1.13 -5.63
CA GLY A 88 -12.09 0.64 -4.48
C GLY A 88 -12.86 -0.66 -4.75
N ASN A 89 -12.54 -1.39 -5.83
CA ASN A 89 -13.16 -2.69 -6.11
C ASN A 89 -12.31 -3.53 -7.08
N PHE A 90 -12.49 -4.85 -7.02
CA PHE A 90 -12.01 -5.80 -8.02
C PHE A 90 -13.12 -6.77 -8.41
N GLU A 91 -12.96 -7.51 -9.50
CA GLU A 91 -13.93 -8.50 -9.95
C GLU A 91 -13.52 -9.92 -9.56
N GLY A 92 -14.40 -10.63 -8.84
CA GLY A 92 -14.09 -11.96 -8.32
C GLY A 92 -15.20 -12.57 -7.49
N ILE A 93 -14.82 -13.55 -6.66
CA ILE A 93 -15.77 -14.33 -5.82
C ILE A 93 -16.07 -13.71 -4.46
N GLY A 94 -15.29 -12.71 -3.99
CA GLY A 94 -15.54 -12.03 -2.72
C GLY A 94 -15.25 -12.88 -1.49
N VAL A 95 -14.02 -13.35 -1.34
CA VAL A 95 -13.48 -13.98 -0.13
C VAL A 95 -12.16 -13.35 0.27
N GLN A 96 -11.97 -13.15 1.56
CA GLN A 96 -10.65 -12.97 2.15
C GLN A 96 -10.09 -14.35 2.46
N PHE A 97 -8.87 -14.62 2.05
CA PHE A 97 -8.29 -15.94 2.21
C PHE A 97 -6.79 -15.90 2.54
N ASN A 98 -6.31 -16.97 3.11
CA ASN A 98 -4.88 -17.22 3.25
C ASN A 98 -4.55 -18.64 2.81
N MET A 99 -3.26 -18.90 2.56
CA MET A 99 -2.77 -20.24 2.28
C MET A 99 -2.30 -20.86 3.60
N ILE A 100 -2.87 -22.02 3.96
CA ILE A 100 -2.36 -22.88 5.03
C ILE A 100 -1.86 -24.16 4.36
N GLU A 101 -0.54 -24.41 4.52
CA GLU A 101 0.15 -25.46 3.78
C GLU A 101 -0.09 -25.25 2.28
N ASP A 102 -0.61 -26.19 1.58
CA ASP A 102 -0.91 -26.08 0.14
C ASP A 102 -2.44 -25.95 -0.10
N THR A 103 -3.16 -25.25 0.77
CA THR A 103 -4.62 -25.18 0.72
C THR A 103 -5.11 -23.76 0.99
N LEU A 104 -6.06 -23.26 0.17
CA LEU A 104 -6.72 -21.99 0.38
C LEU A 104 -7.77 -22.10 1.48
N LEU A 105 -7.54 -21.42 2.59
CA LEU A 105 -8.49 -21.26 3.69
C LEU A 105 -9.24 -19.93 3.56
N VAL A 106 -10.55 -19.98 3.55
CA VAL A 106 -11.42 -18.79 3.63
C VAL A 106 -11.36 -18.25 5.06
N ILE A 107 -10.78 -17.06 5.21
CA ILE A 107 -10.76 -16.35 6.49
C ILE A 107 -12.14 -15.77 6.75
N GLN A 108 -12.69 -15.09 5.74
CA GLN A 108 -14.00 -14.48 5.79
C GLN A 108 -14.55 -14.22 4.39
N PRO A 109 -15.81 -14.53 4.08
CA PRO A 109 -16.47 -14.01 2.89
C PRO A 109 -16.72 -12.52 3.04
N VAL A 110 -16.67 -11.78 1.93
CA VAL A 110 -17.00 -10.35 1.94
C VAL A 110 -18.49 -10.19 2.22
N THR A 111 -18.84 -9.37 3.19
CA THR A 111 -20.21 -9.10 3.61
C THR A 111 -21.07 -8.64 2.43
N ASN A 112 -22.22 -9.26 2.26
CA ASN A 112 -23.11 -9.11 1.10
C ASN A 112 -22.46 -9.46 -0.25
N GLY A 113 -21.32 -10.15 -0.23
CA GLY A 113 -20.60 -10.61 -1.41
C GLY A 113 -21.22 -11.87 -2.06
N PRO A 114 -20.76 -12.22 -3.28
CA PRO A 114 -21.32 -13.36 -4.00
C PRO A 114 -21.07 -14.71 -3.31
N SER A 115 -19.95 -14.87 -2.62
CA SER A 115 -19.62 -16.11 -1.88
C SER A 115 -20.47 -16.27 -0.62
N GLU A 116 -20.66 -15.20 0.15
CA GLU A 116 -21.51 -15.24 1.35
C GLU A 116 -22.96 -15.60 1.01
N ARG A 117 -23.52 -14.99 -0.05
CA ARG A 117 -24.91 -15.22 -0.49
C ARG A 117 -25.22 -16.67 -0.84
N ILE A 118 -24.24 -17.44 -1.24
CA ILE A 118 -24.41 -18.85 -1.59
C ILE A 118 -23.99 -19.80 -0.48
N GLY A 119 -23.63 -19.27 0.72
CA GLY A 119 -23.34 -20.05 1.91
C GLY A 119 -21.90 -20.52 2.06
N ILE A 120 -20.92 -19.86 1.44
CA ILE A 120 -19.51 -20.02 1.78
C ILE A 120 -19.27 -19.28 3.09
N ILE A 121 -18.56 -19.91 4.02
CA ILE A 121 -18.32 -19.40 5.37
C ILE A 121 -16.83 -19.38 5.71
N ALA A 122 -16.48 -18.67 6.77
CA ALA A 122 -15.13 -18.70 7.34
C ALA A 122 -14.77 -20.14 7.77
N GLY A 123 -13.53 -20.55 7.53
CA GLY A 123 -13.04 -21.92 7.78
C GLY A 123 -13.22 -22.87 6.59
N ASP A 124 -13.95 -22.50 5.54
CA ASP A 124 -14.03 -23.30 4.32
C ASP A 124 -12.67 -23.39 3.62
N ARG A 125 -12.34 -24.58 3.13
CA ARG A 125 -11.13 -24.82 2.31
C ARG A 125 -11.51 -25.00 0.86
N ILE A 126 -11.10 -24.07 0.00
CA ILE A 126 -11.30 -24.20 -1.45
C ILE A 126 -10.21 -25.11 -1.99
N VAL A 127 -10.60 -26.29 -2.46
CA VAL A 127 -9.67 -27.33 -2.92
C VAL A 127 -9.69 -27.54 -4.43
N SER A 128 -10.72 -27.05 -5.14
CA SER A 128 -10.74 -27.05 -6.60
C SER A 128 -11.51 -25.86 -7.17
N VAL A 129 -11.13 -25.45 -8.39
CA VAL A 129 -11.77 -24.38 -9.18
C VAL A 129 -12.03 -24.92 -10.58
N ASN A 130 -13.30 -24.91 -11.03
CA ASN A 130 -13.75 -25.50 -12.30
C ASN A 130 -13.17 -26.91 -12.50
N ASP A 131 -13.35 -27.73 -11.46
CA ASP A 131 -12.88 -29.13 -11.38
C ASP A 131 -11.35 -29.34 -11.42
N THR A 132 -10.57 -28.25 -11.54
CA THR A 132 -9.11 -28.30 -11.41
C THR A 132 -8.74 -28.24 -9.93
N ALA A 133 -7.96 -29.22 -9.46
CA ALA A 133 -7.40 -29.19 -8.10
C ALA A 133 -6.46 -27.99 -7.92
N ILE A 134 -6.60 -27.27 -6.79
CA ILE A 134 -5.74 -26.15 -6.41
C ILE A 134 -5.04 -26.39 -5.06
N ALA A 135 -5.47 -27.42 -4.31
CA ALA A 135 -4.85 -27.83 -3.05
C ALA A 135 -4.07 -29.14 -3.25
N GLY A 136 -2.94 -29.30 -2.56
CA GLY A 136 -2.08 -30.48 -2.65
C GLY A 136 -1.24 -30.56 -3.94
N VAL A 137 -1.21 -29.52 -4.76
CA VAL A 137 -0.56 -29.48 -6.09
C VAL A 137 0.52 -28.40 -6.21
N LYS A 138 0.84 -27.71 -5.10
CA LYS A 138 1.82 -26.61 -5.03
C LYS A 138 1.55 -25.48 -6.04
N MET A 139 0.26 -25.18 -6.27
CA MET A 139 -0.13 -24.06 -7.15
C MET A 139 0.19 -22.74 -6.48
N SER A 140 0.78 -21.79 -7.20
CA SER A 140 1.10 -20.48 -6.64
C SER A 140 -0.17 -19.70 -6.29
N LYS A 141 -0.07 -18.82 -5.29
CA LYS A 141 -1.18 -17.94 -4.87
C LYS A 141 -1.69 -17.08 -6.03
N GLU A 142 -0.80 -16.60 -6.88
CA GLU A 142 -1.10 -15.80 -8.06
C GLU A 142 -1.95 -16.59 -9.07
N GLU A 143 -1.59 -17.84 -9.32
CA GLU A 143 -2.35 -18.71 -10.23
C GLU A 143 -3.72 -19.07 -9.66
N ILE A 144 -3.82 -19.30 -8.35
CA ILE A 144 -5.10 -19.50 -7.66
C ILE A 144 -5.97 -18.25 -7.78
N MET A 145 -5.42 -17.07 -7.48
CA MET A 145 -6.13 -15.79 -7.60
C MET A 145 -6.64 -15.55 -9.03
N LYS A 146 -5.82 -15.84 -10.05
CA LYS A 146 -6.21 -15.71 -11.45
C LYS A 146 -7.43 -16.59 -11.81
N ARG A 147 -7.57 -17.77 -11.21
CA ARG A 147 -8.71 -18.66 -11.41
C ARG A 147 -9.98 -18.21 -10.67
N LEU A 148 -9.83 -17.60 -9.49
CA LEU A 148 -10.92 -17.09 -8.67
C LEU A 148 -11.46 -15.74 -9.18
N ARG A 149 -10.57 -14.88 -9.69
CA ARG A 149 -10.92 -13.60 -10.33
C ARG A 149 -11.51 -13.84 -11.73
N GLY A 150 -12.16 -12.83 -12.27
CA GLY A 150 -12.68 -12.82 -13.62
C GLY A 150 -13.85 -11.85 -13.77
N PRO A 151 -14.32 -11.58 -15.01
CA PRO A 151 -15.32 -10.57 -15.30
C PRO A 151 -16.62 -10.79 -14.52
N LYS A 152 -17.21 -9.69 -14.04
CA LYS A 152 -18.53 -9.67 -13.40
C LYS A 152 -19.55 -10.41 -14.26
N GLY A 153 -20.37 -11.25 -13.63
CA GLY A 153 -21.42 -12.05 -14.30
C GLY A 153 -20.95 -13.42 -14.78
N THR A 154 -19.63 -13.67 -14.86
CA THR A 154 -19.12 -15.01 -15.18
C THR A 154 -19.25 -15.94 -13.98
N LYS A 155 -19.42 -17.23 -14.23
CA LYS A 155 -19.58 -18.25 -13.19
C LYS A 155 -18.27 -19.02 -12.97
N VAL A 156 -18.05 -19.43 -11.72
CA VAL A 156 -16.96 -20.32 -11.34
C VAL A 156 -17.49 -21.36 -10.35
N ARG A 157 -17.16 -22.64 -10.58
CA ARG A 157 -17.49 -23.75 -9.70
C ARG A 157 -16.36 -23.99 -8.72
N LEU A 158 -16.69 -23.98 -7.42
CA LEU A 158 -15.72 -24.20 -6.34
C LEU A 158 -16.01 -25.52 -5.67
N GLY A 159 -14.98 -26.34 -5.46
CA GLY A 159 -15.06 -27.51 -4.58
C GLY A 159 -14.48 -27.15 -3.22
N ILE A 160 -15.27 -27.35 -2.18
CA ILE A 160 -14.98 -26.92 -0.81
C ILE A 160 -14.99 -28.12 0.14
N VAL A 161 -13.99 -28.15 1.02
CA VAL A 161 -13.95 -29.02 2.20
C VAL A 161 -14.28 -28.18 3.42
N ARG A 162 -15.32 -28.57 4.17
CA ARG A 162 -15.81 -27.86 5.36
C ARG A 162 -15.62 -28.72 6.60
N HIS A 163 -15.10 -28.16 7.67
CA HIS A 163 -14.92 -28.87 8.93
C HIS A 163 -16.25 -29.45 9.45
N GLY A 164 -16.25 -30.74 9.83
CA GLY A 164 -17.44 -31.47 10.29
C GLY A 164 -18.35 -31.97 9.19
N ILE A 165 -18.05 -31.75 7.90
CA ILE A 165 -18.79 -32.33 6.76
C ILE A 165 -17.86 -33.28 6.00
N LYS A 166 -18.26 -34.56 5.88
CA LYS A 166 -17.44 -35.60 5.26
C LYS A 166 -17.30 -35.42 3.75
N ASP A 167 -18.39 -34.99 3.10
CA ASP A 167 -18.44 -34.88 1.66
C ASP A 167 -17.97 -33.51 1.17
N LYS A 168 -17.32 -33.51 0.00
CA LYS A 168 -16.90 -32.27 -0.69
C LYS A 168 -18.15 -31.51 -1.17
N LEU A 169 -18.27 -30.27 -0.75
CA LEU A 169 -19.32 -29.37 -1.17
C LEU A 169 -18.97 -28.68 -2.50
N TYR A 170 -19.96 -28.40 -3.32
CA TYR A 170 -19.78 -27.66 -4.57
C TYR A 170 -20.66 -26.43 -4.60
N PHE A 171 -20.04 -25.28 -4.87
CA PHE A 171 -20.72 -24.01 -5.00
C PHE A 171 -20.43 -23.40 -6.37
N THR A 172 -21.45 -22.86 -7.02
CA THR A 172 -21.27 -22.07 -8.24
C THR A 172 -21.44 -20.61 -7.91
N VAL A 173 -20.32 -19.87 -7.92
CA VAL A 173 -20.29 -18.44 -7.63
C VAL A 173 -20.42 -17.66 -8.92
N THR A 174 -21.34 -16.71 -8.97
CA THR A 174 -21.36 -15.68 -10.03
C THR A 174 -20.47 -14.53 -9.58
N ARG A 175 -19.36 -14.28 -10.30
CA ARG A 175 -18.41 -13.21 -9.98
C ARG A 175 -19.10 -11.85 -9.99
N ALA A 176 -18.69 -10.99 -9.08
CA ALA A 176 -19.22 -9.63 -8.92
C ALA A 176 -18.09 -8.63 -8.72
N LYS A 177 -18.42 -7.34 -8.72
CA LYS A 177 -17.53 -6.30 -8.16
C LYS A 177 -17.48 -6.47 -6.65
N ILE A 178 -16.29 -6.63 -6.12
CA ILE A 178 -16.00 -6.83 -4.70
C ILE A 178 -15.41 -5.55 -4.16
N PRO A 179 -16.05 -4.88 -3.20
CA PRO A 179 -15.50 -3.66 -2.62
C PRO A 179 -14.18 -3.95 -1.88
N VAL A 180 -13.24 -3.04 -2.03
CA VAL A 180 -12.00 -2.99 -1.25
C VAL A 180 -12.06 -1.73 -0.42
N LYS A 181 -12.17 -1.90 0.89
CA LYS A 181 -12.18 -0.77 1.82
C LYS A 181 -10.79 -0.13 1.87
N SER A 182 -10.77 1.18 1.92
CA SER A 182 -9.58 2.02 2.11
C SER A 182 -9.50 2.60 3.52
N VAL A 183 -10.62 2.66 4.24
CA VAL A 183 -10.66 2.89 5.69
C VAL A 183 -10.55 1.55 6.40
N ASP A 184 -9.38 1.29 6.97
CA ASP A 184 -9.06 0.01 7.62
C ASP A 184 -9.77 -0.16 8.96
N ALA A 185 -9.90 0.93 9.74
CA ALA A 185 -10.49 0.89 11.07
C ALA A 185 -11.20 2.20 11.43
N ALA A 186 -12.32 2.09 12.15
CA ALA A 186 -13.05 3.23 12.72
C ALA A 186 -13.77 2.81 14.01
N TYR A 187 -13.29 3.32 15.16
CA TYR A 187 -13.85 2.99 16.49
C TYR A 187 -13.60 4.10 17.51
N MET A 188 -14.34 4.10 18.61
CA MET A 188 -14.07 4.99 19.75
C MET A 188 -12.90 4.43 20.57
N ILE A 189 -11.76 5.12 20.55
CA ILE A 189 -10.56 4.68 21.29
C ILE A 189 -10.63 5.04 22.77
N ARG A 190 -11.29 6.15 23.10
CA ARG A 190 -11.63 6.59 24.45
C ARG A 190 -12.98 7.32 24.40
N PRO A 191 -13.68 7.49 25.53
CA PRO A 191 -14.87 8.33 25.57
C PRO A 191 -14.58 9.72 24.98
N GLY A 192 -15.34 10.12 23.97
CA GLY A 192 -15.18 11.39 23.24
C GLY A 192 -14.07 11.42 22.19
N ILE A 193 -13.22 10.41 22.06
CA ILE A 193 -12.12 10.39 21.10
C ILE A 193 -12.33 9.24 20.10
N GLY A 194 -12.48 9.61 18.82
CA GLY A 194 -12.53 8.65 17.71
C GLY A 194 -11.14 8.34 17.14
N PHE A 195 -11.01 7.16 16.57
CA PHE A 195 -9.85 6.73 15.81
C PHE A 195 -10.30 6.28 14.43
N ILE A 196 -9.69 6.84 13.38
CA ILE A 196 -9.89 6.41 11.99
C ILE A 196 -8.53 6.14 11.37
N ARG A 197 -8.36 4.96 10.78
CA ARG A 197 -7.17 4.59 9.99
C ARG A 197 -7.53 4.51 8.51
N ILE A 198 -6.78 5.25 7.69
CA ILE A 198 -6.89 5.23 6.23
C ILE A 198 -5.65 4.56 5.67
N GLY A 199 -5.81 3.40 5.01
CA GLY A 199 -4.70 2.64 4.40
C GLY A 199 -4.30 3.14 3.01
N SER A 200 -5.24 3.77 2.27
CA SER A 200 -4.96 4.35 0.95
C SER A 200 -6.00 5.39 0.55
N PHE A 201 -5.70 6.23 -0.46
CA PHE A 201 -6.61 7.23 -0.99
C PHE A 201 -7.17 6.78 -2.35
N GLY A 202 -8.23 5.99 -2.34
CA GLY A 202 -8.96 5.51 -3.52
C GLY A 202 -10.19 6.35 -3.86
N ALA A 203 -10.94 5.88 -4.86
CA ALA A 203 -12.15 6.56 -5.34
C ALA A 203 -13.29 6.58 -4.31
N THR A 204 -13.34 5.62 -3.40
CA THR A 204 -14.39 5.47 -2.37
C THR A 204 -13.95 5.98 -1.00
N THR A 205 -12.69 6.36 -0.83
CA THR A 205 -12.12 6.69 0.48
C THR A 205 -12.83 7.84 1.19
N TYR A 206 -13.21 8.89 0.47
CA TYR A 206 -13.93 10.00 1.07
C TYR A 206 -15.31 9.57 1.59
N GLN A 207 -16.04 8.77 0.82
CA GLN A 207 -17.33 8.23 1.27
C GLN A 207 -17.16 7.34 2.50
N GLU A 208 -16.20 6.41 2.49
CA GLU A 208 -15.92 5.51 3.62
C GLU A 208 -15.48 6.28 4.88
N PHE A 209 -14.71 7.36 4.69
CA PHE A 209 -14.31 8.26 5.76
C PHE A 209 -15.52 8.96 6.37
N MET A 210 -16.43 9.52 5.56
CA MET A 210 -17.65 10.19 6.04
C MET A 210 -18.60 9.24 6.76
N GLU A 211 -18.80 8.03 6.24
CA GLU A 211 -19.56 6.98 6.92
C GLU A 211 -18.96 6.64 8.30
N SER A 212 -17.63 6.59 8.39
CA SER A 212 -16.90 6.38 9.64
C SER A 212 -17.06 7.57 10.60
N MET A 213 -16.95 8.80 10.11
CA MET A 213 -17.17 10.02 10.88
C MET A 213 -18.58 10.06 11.47
N ASP A 214 -19.60 9.75 10.68
CA ASP A 214 -20.99 9.72 11.11
C ASP A 214 -21.23 8.66 12.20
N LYS A 215 -20.66 7.47 12.02
CA LYS A 215 -20.71 6.41 13.03
C LYS A 215 -20.10 6.88 14.36
N LEU A 216 -18.92 7.49 14.32
CA LEU A 216 -18.22 7.95 15.52
C LEU A 216 -18.90 9.15 16.18
N ARG A 217 -19.45 10.09 15.41
CA ARG A 217 -20.25 11.21 15.94
C ARG A 217 -21.48 10.71 16.70
N LYS A 218 -22.21 9.75 16.15
CA LYS A 218 -23.34 9.09 16.81
C LYS A 218 -22.92 8.38 18.11
N ALA A 219 -21.68 7.92 18.19
CA ALA A 219 -21.08 7.34 19.39
C ALA A 219 -20.51 8.39 20.36
N GLY A 220 -20.67 9.69 20.08
CA GLY A 220 -20.26 10.79 20.96
C GLY A 220 -18.83 11.29 20.74
N MET A 221 -18.23 11.08 19.56
CA MET A 221 -16.92 11.62 19.22
C MET A 221 -16.92 13.15 19.21
N LYS A 222 -15.89 13.73 19.85
CA LYS A 222 -15.59 15.17 19.87
C LYS A 222 -14.23 15.46 19.25
N ASP A 223 -13.26 14.57 19.46
CA ASP A 223 -11.88 14.69 19.01
C ASP A 223 -11.50 13.47 18.16
N LEU A 224 -10.53 13.62 17.26
CA LEU A 224 -10.16 12.59 16.29
C LEU A 224 -8.65 12.32 16.27
N ILE A 225 -8.28 11.05 16.28
CA ILE A 225 -6.98 10.55 15.85
C ILE A 225 -7.14 10.00 14.43
N LEU A 226 -6.47 10.63 13.46
CA LEU A 226 -6.42 10.20 12.07
C LEU A 226 -5.10 9.47 11.82
N ASP A 227 -5.14 8.17 11.61
CA ASP A 227 -3.96 7.35 11.39
C ASP A 227 -3.69 7.17 9.88
N LEU A 228 -2.55 7.70 9.44
CA LEU A 228 -2.02 7.61 8.08
C LEU A 228 -0.68 6.83 8.03
N GLN A 229 -0.35 6.05 9.06
CA GLN A 229 0.83 5.19 9.05
C GLN A 229 0.74 4.17 7.92
N GLU A 230 1.86 3.91 7.24
CA GLU A 230 1.97 2.97 6.11
C GLU A 230 1.10 3.33 4.88
N ASN A 231 0.49 4.52 4.85
CA ASN A 231 -0.33 4.99 3.75
C ASN A 231 0.53 5.58 2.62
N GLY A 232 0.69 4.85 1.53
CA GLY A 232 1.45 5.28 0.35
C GLY A 232 0.79 6.37 -0.51
N GLY A 233 -0.39 6.86 -0.13
CA GLY A 233 -1.14 7.88 -0.85
C GLY A 233 -2.23 7.30 -1.77
N GLY A 234 -2.44 7.93 -2.91
CA GLY A 234 -3.46 7.59 -3.89
C GLY A 234 -3.96 8.81 -4.66
N TYR A 235 -5.27 8.96 -4.83
CA TYR A 235 -5.86 10.06 -5.57
C TYR A 235 -5.77 11.39 -4.82
N LEU A 236 -5.25 12.42 -5.51
CA LEU A 236 -5.19 13.80 -5.03
C LEU A 236 -6.57 14.30 -4.57
N LYS A 237 -7.60 14.05 -5.38
CA LYS A 237 -8.97 14.49 -5.07
C LYS A 237 -9.45 13.94 -3.72
N ALA A 238 -9.24 12.67 -3.43
CA ALA A 238 -9.66 12.07 -2.17
C ALA A 238 -8.96 12.72 -0.96
N ALA A 239 -7.67 13.07 -1.10
CA ALA A 239 -6.93 13.77 -0.06
C ALA A 239 -7.44 15.21 0.14
N VAL A 240 -7.75 15.92 -0.95
CA VAL A 240 -8.33 17.27 -0.90
C VAL A 240 -9.70 17.24 -0.24
N ASP A 241 -10.57 16.30 -0.62
CA ASP A 241 -11.91 16.17 -0.05
C ASP A 241 -11.85 15.87 1.46
N ILE A 242 -10.92 15.00 1.90
CA ILE A 242 -10.74 14.69 3.34
C ILE A 242 -10.14 15.87 4.09
N ALA A 243 -9.14 16.57 3.54
CA ALA A 243 -8.56 17.75 4.18
C ALA A 243 -9.59 18.89 4.33
N ASN A 244 -10.50 19.01 3.35
CA ASN A 244 -11.62 19.99 3.39
C ASN A 244 -12.51 19.83 4.63
N GLU A 245 -12.67 18.61 5.14
CA GLU A 245 -13.50 18.38 6.34
C GLU A 245 -12.99 19.08 7.60
N PHE A 246 -11.71 19.43 7.63
CA PHE A 246 -11.03 19.99 8.78
C PHE A 246 -10.81 21.51 8.71
N LEU A 247 -10.89 22.11 7.51
CA LEU A 247 -10.39 23.45 7.23
C LEU A 247 -11.51 24.47 7.01
N GLU A 248 -11.20 25.74 7.26
CA GLU A 248 -12.12 26.84 7.05
C GLU A 248 -12.21 27.22 5.58
N ARG A 249 -13.30 27.86 5.19
CA ARG A 249 -13.49 28.34 3.81
C ARG A 249 -12.34 29.26 3.37
N GLY A 250 -11.73 28.88 2.23
CA GLY A 250 -10.63 29.64 1.63
C GLY A 250 -9.26 29.23 2.12
N ASP A 251 -9.15 28.38 3.15
CA ASP A 251 -7.85 27.81 3.54
C ASP A 251 -7.27 27.01 2.39
N LEU A 252 -6.02 27.29 2.03
CA LEU A 252 -5.31 26.51 1.02
C LEU A 252 -5.01 25.10 1.56
N ILE A 253 -5.35 24.08 0.80
CA ILE A 253 -5.06 22.68 1.12
C ILE A 253 -3.70 22.29 0.51
N VAL A 254 -3.54 22.55 -0.78
CA VAL A 254 -2.35 22.21 -1.57
C VAL A 254 -2.37 23.01 -2.86
N TYR A 255 -1.21 23.31 -3.43
CA TYR A 255 -1.15 23.73 -4.83
C TYR A 255 -0.15 22.88 -5.60
N THR A 256 -0.37 22.79 -6.91
CA THR A 256 0.50 22.05 -7.83
C THR A 256 1.05 22.99 -8.87
N GLU A 257 2.33 22.82 -9.24
CA GLU A 257 3.00 23.64 -10.26
C GLU A 257 4.09 22.84 -10.96
N GLY A 258 4.22 23.02 -12.28
CA GLY A 258 5.24 22.39 -13.10
C GLY A 258 5.62 23.24 -14.29
N LEU A 259 6.73 22.91 -14.96
CA LEU A 259 7.25 23.69 -16.10
C LEU A 259 6.21 23.94 -17.20
N LYS A 260 5.34 22.97 -17.45
CA LYS A 260 4.28 23.03 -18.48
C LYS A 260 2.87 22.88 -17.88
N VAL A 261 2.77 22.90 -16.57
CA VAL A 261 1.52 22.82 -15.82
C VAL A 261 1.42 24.06 -14.96
N PRO A 262 0.46 24.96 -15.23
CA PRO A 262 0.31 26.18 -14.44
C PRO A 262 -0.01 25.87 -13.01
N ARG A 263 0.30 26.79 -12.11
CA ARG A 263 -0.08 26.73 -10.71
C ARG A 263 -1.59 26.54 -10.59
N THR A 264 -1.98 25.49 -9.86
CA THR A 264 -3.38 25.15 -9.57
C THR A 264 -3.53 25.01 -8.09
N GLU A 265 -4.42 25.79 -7.49
CA GLU A 265 -4.70 25.80 -6.05
C GLU A 265 -5.95 24.99 -5.73
N TYR A 266 -5.90 24.25 -4.62
CA TYR A 266 -7.03 23.53 -4.05
C TYR A 266 -7.30 24.13 -2.69
N ASN A 267 -8.42 24.85 -2.58
CA ASN A 267 -8.81 25.54 -1.36
C ASN A 267 -10.02 24.85 -0.73
N ALA A 268 -10.13 24.92 0.59
CA ALA A 268 -11.29 24.44 1.31
C ALA A 268 -12.52 25.29 0.98
N ASP A 269 -13.65 24.63 0.78
CA ASP A 269 -14.93 25.29 0.42
C ASP A 269 -15.76 25.70 1.65
N GLY A 270 -15.33 25.28 2.86
CA GLY A 270 -16.01 25.53 4.12
C GLY A 270 -17.24 24.65 4.34
N GLY A 271 -17.43 23.62 3.51
CA GLY A 271 -18.50 22.63 3.68
C GLY A 271 -18.15 21.52 4.66
N GLY A 272 -16.91 21.48 5.16
CA GLY A 272 -16.44 20.42 6.06
C GLY A 272 -17.14 20.39 7.40
N ASP A 273 -17.36 19.20 7.91
CA ASP A 273 -18.14 18.93 9.11
C ASP A 273 -17.32 18.79 10.39
N PHE A 274 -15.97 18.74 10.31
CA PHE A 274 -15.08 18.56 11.46
C PHE A 274 -14.09 19.71 11.61
N ARG A 275 -14.56 20.95 11.46
CA ARG A 275 -13.77 22.17 11.69
C ARG A 275 -13.52 22.44 13.18
N GLN A 276 -14.35 21.90 14.05
CA GLN A 276 -14.23 21.96 15.50
C GLN A 276 -13.76 20.59 16.04
N GLY A 277 -13.24 20.60 17.26
CA GLY A 277 -12.64 19.41 17.87
C GLY A 277 -11.14 19.30 17.57
N LYS A 278 -10.43 18.56 18.39
CA LYS A 278 -8.99 18.36 18.24
C LYS A 278 -8.72 17.30 17.21
N VAL A 279 -7.66 17.50 16.41
CA VAL A 279 -7.19 16.53 15.40
C VAL A 279 -5.74 16.23 15.65
N VAL A 280 -5.42 14.94 15.76
CA VAL A 280 -4.04 14.46 15.77
C VAL A 280 -3.86 13.51 14.60
N VAL A 281 -2.84 13.74 13.78
CA VAL A 281 -2.51 12.90 12.62
C VAL A 281 -1.31 12.04 12.96
N LEU A 282 -1.45 10.70 12.85
CA LEU A 282 -0.35 9.77 13.02
C LEU A 282 0.33 9.48 11.69
N VAL A 283 1.65 9.57 11.68
CA VAL A 283 2.46 9.37 10.46
C VAL A 283 3.72 8.56 10.72
N ASP A 284 4.24 7.96 9.66
CA ASP A 284 5.53 7.26 9.68
C ASP A 284 6.32 7.47 8.37
N GLY A 285 7.47 6.80 8.24
CA GLY A 285 8.33 6.92 7.06
C GLY A 285 7.73 6.36 5.76
N TYR A 286 6.61 5.65 5.82
CA TYR A 286 5.87 5.13 4.66
C TYR A 286 4.65 5.99 4.31
N THR A 287 4.27 6.93 5.18
CA THR A 287 3.24 7.93 4.87
C THR A 287 3.71 8.80 3.69
N ALA A 288 3.01 8.75 2.55
CA ALA A 288 3.49 9.36 1.30
C ALA A 288 2.39 10.02 0.46
N SER A 289 2.78 10.98 -0.40
CA SER A 289 1.94 11.52 -1.48
C SER A 289 0.62 12.13 -0.98
N ALA A 290 -0.55 11.58 -1.35
CA ALA A 290 -1.87 12.05 -0.92
C ALA A 290 -2.01 12.11 0.62
N ALA A 291 -1.42 11.16 1.34
CA ALA A 291 -1.37 11.19 2.80
C ALA A 291 -0.55 12.39 3.33
N GLU A 292 0.52 12.76 2.64
CA GLU A 292 1.31 13.94 3.00
C GLU A 292 0.59 15.25 2.67
N ILE A 293 -0.33 15.25 1.69
CA ILE A 293 -1.18 16.41 1.40
C ILE A 293 -2.11 16.70 2.59
N VAL A 294 -2.82 15.68 3.08
CA VAL A 294 -3.70 15.83 4.26
C VAL A 294 -2.88 16.25 5.48
N THR A 295 -1.76 15.57 5.74
CA THR A 295 -0.87 15.88 6.87
C THR A 295 -0.33 17.30 6.79
N GLY A 296 0.17 17.73 5.61
CA GLY A 296 0.72 19.05 5.40
C GLY A 296 -0.31 20.16 5.51
N ALA A 297 -1.52 19.92 4.99
CA ALA A 297 -2.62 20.88 5.12
C ALA A 297 -3.01 21.10 6.59
N ILE A 298 -3.17 20.03 7.35
CA ILE A 298 -3.50 20.10 8.78
C ILE A 298 -2.39 20.78 9.59
N GLN A 299 -1.13 20.44 9.32
CA GLN A 299 0.02 21.02 10.03
C GLN A 299 0.20 22.50 9.69
N ASP A 300 0.23 22.86 8.40
CA ASP A 300 0.55 24.21 7.96
C ASP A 300 -0.57 25.23 8.28
N GLN A 301 -1.82 24.77 8.32
CA GLN A 301 -2.96 25.59 8.76
C GLN A 301 -3.11 25.65 10.29
N ASP A 302 -2.19 25.03 11.04
CA ASP A 302 -2.30 24.91 12.51
C ASP A 302 -3.63 24.31 12.99
N ARG A 303 -4.22 23.44 12.15
CA ARG A 303 -5.52 22.82 12.45
C ARG A 303 -5.38 21.62 13.40
N GLY A 304 -4.23 20.99 13.43
CA GLY A 304 -3.95 19.82 14.25
C GLY A 304 -2.46 19.61 14.51
N ILE A 305 -2.16 18.56 15.23
CA ILE A 305 -0.81 18.16 15.61
C ILE A 305 -0.45 16.87 14.88
N VAL A 306 0.75 16.82 14.33
CA VAL A 306 1.29 15.63 13.66
C VAL A 306 2.21 14.89 14.63
N VAL A 307 1.94 13.60 14.84
CA VAL A 307 2.67 12.74 15.77
C VAL A 307 3.28 11.56 15.00
N GLY A 308 4.53 11.26 15.25
CA GLY A 308 5.16 10.08 14.66
C GLY A 308 6.59 10.29 14.19
N ARG A 309 6.88 9.86 12.97
CA ARG A 309 8.20 9.99 12.33
C ARG A 309 8.08 10.75 11.01
N ARG A 310 9.20 11.32 10.56
CA ARG A 310 9.27 12.04 9.28
C ARG A 310 8.71 11.19 8.14
N THR A 311 7.79 11.76 7.36
CA THR A 311 7.13 11.07 6.25
C THR A 311 8.07 10.77 5.08
N PHE A 312 7.58 10.08 4.07
CA PHE A 312 8.38 9.60 2.94
C PHE A 312 9.01 10.72 2.11
N GLY A 313 8.29 11.80 1.86
CA GLY A 313 8.75 12.92 1.04
C GLY A 313 8.50 12.72 -0.46
N LYS A 314 7.28 12.39 -0.85
CA LYS A 314 6.86 12.34 -2.25
C LYS A 314 5.99 13.55 -2.59
N GLY A 315 6.62 14.60 -3.11
CA GLY A 315 5.99 15.85 -3.54
C GLY A 315 5.80 15.97 -5.06
N LEU A 316 5.61 14.84 -5.76
CA LEU A 316 5.47 14.75 -7.21
C LEU A 316 4.05 14.37 -7.62
N VAL A 317 3.49 15.11 -8.58
CA VAL A 317 2.19 14.83 -9.19
C VAL A 317 2.40 14.02 -10.46
N GLN A 318 1.80 12.84 -10.52
CA GLN A 318 1.83 11.96 -11.69
C GLN A 318 0.51 12.00 -12.44
N ARG A 319 0.58 11.97 -13.76
CA ARG A 319 -0.57 11.80 -14.65
C ARG A 319 -0.39 10.55 -15.51
N PRO A 320 -1.42 9.71 -15.62
CA PRO A 320 -1.44 8.61 -16.58
C PRO A 320 -1.62 9.12 -18.00
N PHE A 321 -0.92 8.50 -18.94
CA PHE A 321 -1.08 8.65 -20.38
C PHE A 321 -1.29 7.25 -20.96
N ASP A 322 -2.53 6.97 -21.34
CA ASP A 322 -2.90 5.68 -21.91
C ASP A 322 -2.33 5.53 -23.32
N LEU A 323 -1.81 4.36 -23.63
CA LEU A 323 -1.28 3.99 -24.94
C LEU A 323 -2.30 3.12 -25.70
N PRO A 324 -2.21 3.07 -27.05
CA PRO A 324 -3.23 2.38 -27.86
C PRO A 324 -3.41 0.89 -27.59
N ASP A 325 -2.38 0.23 -27.07
CA ASP A 325 -2.40 -1.20 -26.71
C ASP A 325 -2.94 -1.49 -25.31
N GLY A 326 -3.39 -0.43 -24.59
CA GLY A 326 -3.87 -0.51 -23.21
C GLY A 326 -2.77 -0.47 -22.16
N SER A 327 -1.51 -0.33 -22.55
CA SER A 327 -0.42 0.02 -21.63
C SER A 327 -0.47 1.50 -21.27
N MET A 328 0.33 1.94 -20.29
CA MET A 328 0.25 3.30 -19.75
C MET A 328 1.64 3.82 -19.36
N ILE A 329 1.86 5.09 -19.65
CA ILE A 329 2.96 5.85 -19.06
C ILE A 329 2.40 6.67 -17.90
N ARG A 330 2.90 6.45 -16.69
CA ARG A 330 2.66 7.34 -15.55
C ARG A 330 3.82 8.33 -15.49
N LEU A 331 3.56 9.60 -15.79
CA LEU A 331 4.59 10.63 -15.93
C LEU A 331 4.43 11.69 -14.84
N THR A 332 5.53 12.07 -14.22
CA THR A 332 5.60 13.23 -13.33
C THR A 332 5.45 14.53 -14.15
N ILE A 333 4.45 15.33 -13.83
CA ILE A 333 4.11 16.55 -14.57
C ILE A 333 4.25 17.83 -13.74
N ALA A 334 4.22 17.73 -12.41
CA ALA A 334 4.28 18.86 -11.50
C ALA A 334 4.85 18.44 -10.15
N HIS A 335 5.26 19.43 -9.36
CA HIS A 335 5.43 19.30 -7.91
C HIS A 335 4.14 19.71 -7.21
N TYR A 336 3.93 19.24 -5.97
CA TYR A 336 2.96 19.84 -5.10
C TYR A 336 3.62 20.49 -3.88
N TYR A 337 2.93 21.50 -3.38
CA TYR A 337 3.38 22.35 -2.29
C TYR A 337 2.30 22.44 -1.23
N THR A 338 2.69 22.38 0.02
CA THR A 338 1.78 22.56 1.15
C THR A 338 1.37 24.02 1.32
N PRO A 339 0.40 24.35 2.17
CA PRO A 339 -0.08 25.74 2.35
C PRO A 339 1.01 26.76 2.68
N SER A 340 2.04 26.38 3.43
CA SER A 340 3.18 27.26 3.74
C SER A 340 4.14 27.49 2.55
N GLY A 341 3.88 26.88 1.40
CA GLY A 341 4.70 27.01 0.19
C GLY A 341 5.89 26.05 0.13
N ARG A 342 6.07 25.16 1.10
CA ARG A 342 7.16 24.18 1.08
C ARG A 342 6.89 23.03 0.13
N CYS A 343 7.89 22.69 -0.68
CA CYS A 343 7.93 21.43 -1.41
C CYS A 343 8.52 20.34 -0.50
N ILE A 344 7.77 19.28 -0.28
CA ILE A 344 8.20 18.18 0.59
C ILE A 344 8.98 17.09 -0.13
N GLN A 345 9.17 17.22 -1.45
CA GLN A 345 9.88 16.23 -2.24
C GLN A 345 11.28 16.00 -1.70
N LYS A 346 11.61 14.76 -1.32
CA LYS A 346 12.96 14.38 -0.94
C LYS A 346 13.89 14.43 -2.17
N PRO A 347 15.19 14.77 -1.99
CA PRO A 347 16.13 14.86 -3.09
C PRO A 347 16.23 13.54 -3.85
N TYR A 348 16.38 13.63 -5.16
CA TYR A 348 16.71 12.51 -6.03
C TYR A 348 17.67 12.96 -7.14
N LYS A 349 18.42 12.03 -7.68
CA LYS A 349 19.31 12.26 -8.81
C LYS A 349 18.71 11.63 -10.06
N LYS A 350 18.56 12.42 -11.11
CA LYS A 350 18.02 11.93 -12.40
C LYS A 350 18.85 10.76 -12.92
N GLY A 351 18.18 9.65 -13.24
CA GLY A 351 18.81 8.43 -13.75
C GLY A 351 19.52 7.57 -12.70
N ASP A 352 19.40 7.91 -11.42
CA ASP A 352 19.93 7.13 -10.31
C ASP A 352 18.86 6.91 -9.25
N ASN A 353 18.18 5.79 -9.36
CA ASN A 353 17.05 5.46 -8.47
C ASN A 353 17.49 4.62 -7.26
N LYS A 354 18.77 4.20 -7.18
CA LYS A 354 19.25 3.30 -6.12
C LYS A 354 19.21 3.95 -4.75
N ASP A 355 19.81 5.14 -4.62
CA ASP A 355 19.81 5.87 -3.35
C ASP A 355 18.40 6.24 -2.90
N TYR A 356 17.53 6.58 -3.85
CA TYR A 356 16.14 6.87 -3.57
C TYR A 356 15.37 5.66 -3.01
N ALA A 357 15.60 4.47 -3.56
CA ALA A 357 15.00 3.22 -3.08
C ALA A 357 15.55 2.79 -1.71
N MET A 358 16.81 3.13 -1.42
CA MET A 358 17.48 2.78 -0.16
C MET A 358 17.21 3.78 0.97
N ASP A 359 16.40 4.81 0.76
CA ASP A 359 16.18 5.92 1.70
C ASP A 359 15.81 5.44 3.12
N MET A 360 14.85 4.52 3.26
CA MET A 360 14.46 4.00 4.58
C MET A 360 15.60 3.27 5.29
N LEU A 361 16.42 2.52 4.55
CA LEU A 361 17.59 1.87 5.13
C LEU A 361 18.65 2.90 5.54
N ASN A 362 18.81 3.95 4.75
CA ASN A 362 19.74 5.05 5.06
C ASN A 362 19.26 5.82 6.29
N ARG A 363 17.98 6.11 6.44
CA ARG A 363 17.38 6.71 7.63
C ARG A 363 17.59 5.84 8.89
N LEU A 364 17.46 4.52 8.76
CA LEU A 364 17.75 3.61 9.88
C LEU A 364 19.23 3.66 10.26
N LYS A 365 20.14 3.61 9.27
CA LYS A 365 21.59 3.63 9.51
C LYS A 365 22.08 4.95 10.09
N SER A 366 21.48 6.08 9.70
CA SER A 366 21.82 7.42 10.23
C SER A 366 21.28 7.65 11.65
N GLY A 367 20.44 6.74 12.17
CA GLY A 367 19.79 6.92 13.46
C GLY A 367 18.52 7.77 13.41
N GLU A 368 18.10 8.25 12.24
CA GLU A 368 16.93 9.11 12.10
C GLU A 368 15.63 8.48 12.61
N LEU A 369 15.48 7.16 12.46
CA LEU A 369 14.28 6.48 12.92
C LEU A 369 14.23 6.28 14.44
N THR A 370 15.33 6.45 15.14
CA THR A 370 15.47 6.18 16.59
C THR A 370 15.81 7.41 17.42
N ASN A 371 16.25 8.51 16.77
CA ASN A 371 16.62 9.75 17.45
C ASN A 371 16.31 10.97 16.58
N ALA A 372 15.49 11.89 17.10
CA ALA A 372 15.14 13.15 16.44
C ALA A 372 16.36 14.04 16.15
N ASP A 373 17.37 14.03 17.02
CA ASP A 373 18.58 14.86 16.87
C ASP A 373 19.45 14.46 15.67
N SER A 374 19.18 13.28 15.09
CA SER A 374 19.84 12.83 13.86
C SER A 374 19.23 13.43 12.59
N ILE A 375 18.15 14.22 12.72
CA ILE A 375 17.44 14.83 11.58
C ILE A 375 17.89 16.27 11.42
N HIS A 376 18.54 16.57 10.30
CA HIS A 376 19.04 17.90 10.01
C HIS A 376 18.43 18.44 8.72
N PHE A 377 17.96 19.68 8.77
CA PHE A 377 17.49 20.43 7.61
C PHE A 377 18.33 21.68 7.41
N ALA A 378 18.62 22.02 6.15
CA ALA A 378 19.25 23.29 5.82
C ALA A 378 18.34 24.46 6.20
N ASP A 379 18.92 25.60 6.61
CA ASP A 379 18.16 26.79 6.96
C ASP A 379 17.26 27.29 5.82
N SER A 380 17.69 27.10 4.57
CA SER A 380 16.91 27.44 3.37
C SER A 380 15.63 26.61 3.21
N LEU A 381 15.46 25.54 3.96
CA LEU A 381 14.29 24.66 3.95
C LEU A 381 13.34 24.90 5.13
N LYS A 382 13.59 25.93 5.93
CA LYS A 382 12.72 26.35 7.03
C LYS A 382 11.57 27.21 6.52
N TYR A 383 10.39 26.87 6.92
CA TYR A 383 9.12 27.58 6.67
C TYR A 383 8.39 27.77 7.98
N GLN A 384 7.27 28.48 7.95
CA GLN A 384 6.41 28.68 9.11
C GLN A 384 4.98 28.30 8.80
N THR A 385 4.28 27.73 9.78
CA THR A 385 2.84 27.51 9.72
C THR A 385 2.11 28.85 9.64
N LEU A 386 0.89 28.86 9.11
CA LEU A 386 0.22 30.09 8.69
C LEU A 386 -0.41 30.91 9.83
N ARG A 387 -0.75 30.26 10.95
CA ARG A 387 -1.45 30.94 12.06
C ARG A 387 -0.58 31.10 13.30
N GLN A 388 0.12 30.04 13.71
CA GLN A 388 0.95 30.03 14.93
C GLN A 388 2.43 30.27 14.66
N HIS A 389 2.85 30.34 13.39
CA HIS A 389 4.23 30.56 12.97
C HIS A 389 5.22 29.53 13.56
N ARG A 390 4.77 28.27 13.75
CA ARG A 390 5.65 27.16 14.14
C ARG A 390 6.61 26.83 12.99
N THR A 391 7.83 26.49 13.33
CA THR A 391 8.82 26.09 12.30
C THR A 391 8.48 24.73 11.72
N VAL A 392 8.40 24.65 10.40
CA VAL A 392 8.21 23.43 9.60
C VAL A 392 9.27 23.36 8.51
N TYR A 393 9.49 22.19 7.93
CA TYR A 393 10.61 21.96 7.01
C TYR A 393 10.12 21.43 5.65
N GLY A 394 10.80 21.84 4.57
CA GLY A 394 10.63 21.30 3.22
C GLY A 394 11.76 20.34 2.83
N GLY A 395 11.69 19.82 1.60
CA GLY A 395 12.80 19.09 0.97
C GLY A 395 13.03 17.66 1.47
N GLY A 396 12.09 17.05 2.19
CA GLY A 396 12.34 15.69 2.68
C GLY A 396 11.20 15.04 3.45
N GLY A 397 9.95 15.31 3.06
CA GLY A 397 8.76 14.84 3.77
C GLY A 397 8.31 15.82 4.85
N ILE A 398 7.30 15.43 5.61
CA ILE A 398 6.75 16.21 6.70
C ILE A 398 7.38 15.74 8.01
N MET A 399 8.05 16.66 8.70
CA MET A 399 8.54 16.43 10.04
C MET A 399 7.37 16.54 11.02
N PRO A 400 7.10 15.55 11.88
CA PRO A 400 6.04 15.64 12.86
C PRO A 400 6.33 16.72 13.91
N ASP A 401 5.27 17.25 14.51
CA ASP A 401 5.36 18.18 15.63
C ASP A 401 5.83 17.47 16.91
N GLU A 402 5.38 16.23 17.08
CA GLU A 402 5.76 15.34 18.18
C GLU A 402 6.44 14.10 17.61
N TYR A 403 7.75 14.05 17.71
CA TYR A 403 8.54 12.92 17.19
C TYR A 403 8.49 11.73 18.16
N ILE A 404 8.17 10.56 17.64
CA ILE A 404 8.18 9.29 18.39
C ILE A 404 9.18 8.33 17.74
N PRO A 405 10.26 7.98 18.44
CA PRO A 405 11.27 7.06 17.90
C PRO A 405 10.69 5.68 17.62
N LEU A 406 11.28 5.00 16.64
CA LEU A 406 11.00 3.59 16.41
C LEU A 406 11.55 2.77 17.59
N ASP A 407 10.67 2.09 18.30
CA ASP A 407 11.11 1.15 19.32
C ASP A 407 11.67 -0.12 18.66
N THR A 408 12.99 -0.19 18.57
CA THR A 408 13.69 -1.37 18.05
C THR A 408 13.81 -2.47 19.08
N THR A 409 13.40 -2.22 20.34
CA THR A 409 13.58 -3.17 21.44
C THR A 409 12.49 -4.21 21.52
N VAL A 410 11.25 -3.88 21.11
CA VAL A 410 10.13 -4.83 21.08
C VAL A 410 10.22 -5.81 19.91
N TYR A 411 10.89 -5.41 18.80
CA TYR A 411 11.11 -6.26 17.63
C TYR A 411 12.42 -7.01 17.75
N THR A 412 12.50 -8.00 18.63
CA THR A 412 13.68 -8.85 18.77
C THR A 412 14.05 -9.54 17.45
N ARG A 413 15.30 -9.99 17.30
CA ARG A 413 15.71 -10.78 16.14
C ARG A 413 14.80 -12.00 15.97
N PHE A 414 14.54 -12.73 17.07
CA PHE A 414 13.68 -13.91 17.06
C PHE A 414 12.28 -13.61 16.53
N HIS A 415 11.63 -12.54 17.02
CA HIS A 415 10.32 -12.12 16.50
C HIS A 415 10.36 -11.80 14.98
N ARG A 416 11.36 -11.05 14.52
CA ARG A 416 11.49 -10.70 13.09
C ARG A 416 11.66 -11.93 12.19
N GLU A 417 12.45 -12.91 12.62
CA GLU A 417 12.66 -14.15 11.88
C GLU A 417 11.39 -15.01 11.80
N LEU A 418 10.65 -15.13 12.91
CA LEU A 418 9.33 -15.80 12.95
C LEU A 418 8.33 -15.12 12.00
N ALA A 419 8.29 -13.78 12.02
CA ALA A 419 7.41 -12.98 11.17
C ALA A 419 7.79 -13.11 9.69
N ALA A 420 9.09 -13.02 9.34
CA ALA A 420 9.60 -13.15 7.97
C ALA A 420 9.26 -14.50 7.34
N LYS A 421 9.18 -15.57 8.13
CA LYS A 421 8.74 -16.90 7.71
C LYS A 421 7.22 -17.11 7.82
N SER A 422 6.47 -16.07 8.17
CA SER A 422 5.01 -16.11 8.35
C SER A 422 4.53 -17.12 9.42
N ILE A 423 5.41 -17.59 10.30
CA ILE A 423 5.10 -18.62 11.31
C ILE A 423 4.01 -18.13 12.24
N ILE A 424 4.10 -16.88 12.72
CA ILE A 424 3.12 -16.27 13.64
C ILE A 424 1.72 -16.29 13.02
N ILE A 425 1.59 -15.80 11.78
CA ILE A 425 0.30 -15.75 11.08
C ILE A 425 -0.24 -17.16 10.82
N GLN A 426 0.59 -18.10 10.38
CA GLN A 426 0.15 -19.45 10.08
C GLN A 426 -0.34 -20.21 11.33
N GLN A 427 0.38 -20.11 12.45
CA GLN A 427 -0.05 -20.74 13.70
C GLN A 427 -1.31 -20.08 14.27
N ASN A 428 -1.42 -18.75 14.18
CA ASN A 428 -2.64 -18.03 14.54
C ASN A 428 -3.85 -18.53 13.73
N LEU A 429 -3.73 -18.64 12.40
CA LEU A 429 -4.80 -19.12 11.54
C LEU A 429 -5.21 -20.56 11.86
N ARG A 430 -4.24 -21.45 12.12
CA ARG A 430 -4.53 -22.83 12.56
C ARG A 430 -5.28 -22.85 13.89
N TYR A 431 -4.86 -22.02 14.83
CA TYR A 431 -5.51 -21.91 16.14
C TYR A 431 -6.96 -21.43 15.99
N VAL A 432 -7.18 -20.33 15.25
CA VAL A 432 -8.53 -19.79 15.02
C VAL A 432 -9.40 -20.78 14.27
N ASP A 433 -8.88 -21.46 13.24
CA ASP A 433 -9.62 -22.47 12.48
C ASP A 433 -10.12 -23.62 13.36
N ASN A 434 -9.26 -24.12 14.25
CA ASN A 434 -9.58 -25.23 15.14
C ASN A 434 -10.54 -24.83 16.29
N HIS A 435 -10.49 -23.58 16.74
CA HIS A 435 -11.22 -23.12 17.93
C HIS A 435 -12.29 -22.07 17.64
N ARG A 436 -12.60 -21.78 16.34
CA ARG A 436 -13.51 -20.69 15.95
C ARG A 436 -14.86 -20.73 16.67
N LYS A 437 -15.52 -21.90 16.71
CA LYS A 437 -16.82 -22.04 17.36
C LYS A 437 -16.74 -21.81 18.88
N GLU A 438 -15.69 -22.31 19.49
CA GLU A 438 -15.42 -22.13 20.91
C GLU A 438 -15.17 -20.64 21.23
N LEU A 439 -14.27 -19.99 20.46
CA LEU A 439 -13.97 -18.56 20.61
C LEU A 439 -15.23 -17.70 20.46
N GLN A 440 -16.06 -17.95 19.45
CA GLN A 440 -17.30 -17.20 19.25
C GLN A 440 -18.35 -17.46 20.32
N SER A 441 -18.40 -18.67 20.89
CA SER A 441 -19.31 -19.01 21.99
C SER A 441 -18.86 -18.43 23.32
N GLN A 442 -17.54 -18.49 23.60
CA GLN A 442 -16.96 -17.99 24.84
C GLN A 442 -16.90 -16.46 24.89
N TRP A 443 -16.70 -15.83 23.74
CA TRP A 443 -16.55 -14.38 23.60
C TRP A 443 -17.64 -13.84 22.63
N PRO A 444 -18.88 -13.70 23.10
CA PRO A 444 -19.99 -13.23 22.23
C PRO A 444 -19.85 -11.74 21.90
N SER A 445 -19.12 -10.95 22.69
CA SER A 445 -18.81 -9.55 22.42
C SER A 445 -17.32 -9.29 22.35
N PHE A 446 -16.92 -8.34 21.49
CA PHE A 446 -15.54 -7.91 21.38
C PHE A 446 -15.02 -7.27 22.67
N GLU A 447 -15.85 -6.51 23.37
CA GLU A 447 -15.45 -5.85 24.62
C GLU A 447 -15.07 -6.86 25.71
N GLU A 448 -15.83 -7.95 25.87
CA GLU A 448 -15.49 -9.03 26.78
C GLU A 448 -14.20 -9.74 26.39
N TYR A 449 -14.04 -10.02 25.08
CA TYR A 449 -12.79 -10.59 24.55
C TYR A 449 -11.61 -9.66 24.82
N LYS A 450 -11.75 -8.38 24.51
CA LYS A 450 -10.67 -7.40 24.67
C LYS A 450 -10.19 -7.30 26.11
N GLN A 451 -11.12 -7.34 27.07
CA GLN A 451 -10.78 -7.23 28.49
C GLN A 451 -10.21 -8.53 29.07
N ASN A 452 -10.76 -9.68 28.72
CA ASN A 452 -10.54 -10.92 29.47
C ASN A 452 -9.81 -12.03 28.70
N PHE A 453 -9.71 -11.94 27.36
CA PHE A 453 -9.02 -12.98 26.61
C PHE A 453 -7.50 -12.91 26.83
N GLU A 454 -6.94 -14.03 27.21
CA GLU A 454 -5.49 -14.25 27.26
C GLU A 454 -5.08 -15.28 26.22
N VAL A 455 -3.97 -15.01 25.54
CA VAL A 455 -3.42 -15.92 24.53
C VAL A 455 -2.95 -17.20 25.22
N PRO A 456 -3.48 -18.37 24.84
CA PRO A 456 -3.07 -19.62 25.46
C PRO A 456 -1.59 -19.92 25.27
N GLN A 457 -0.95 -20.48 26.32
CA GLN A 457 0.45 -20.87 26.23
C GLN A 457 0.70 -21.88 25.11
N SER A 458 -0.24 -22.79 24.88
CA SER A 458 -0.17 -23.79 23.78
C SER A 458 0.02 -23.17 22.41
N LEU A 459 -0.57 -21.99 22.13
CA LEU A 459 -0.37 -21.28 20.86
C LEU A 459 1.05 -20.68 20.78
N VAL A 460 1.54 -20.12 21.86
CA VAL A 460 2.91 -19.61 21.96
C VAL A 460 3.92 -20.75 21.76
N ASP A 461 3.73 -21.87 22.42
CA ASP A 461 4.58 -23.06 22.32
C ASP A 461 4.58 -23.64 20.89
N ALA A 462 3.42 -23.64 20.22
CA ALA A 462 3.32 -24.06 18.82
C ALA A 462 4.15 -23.16 17.88
N ILE A 463 4.17 -21.84 18.12
CA ILE A 463 4.98 -20.90 17.34
C ILE A 463 6.47 -21.14 17.57
N ILE A 464 6.89 -21.31 18.84
CA ILE A 464 8.29 -21.57 19.19
C ILE A 464 8.73 -22.90 18.56
N THR A 465 7.95 -23.96 18.73
CA THR A 465 8.24 -25.29 18.17
C THR A 465 8.35 -25.26 16.64
N GLU A 466 7.46 -24.53 15.95
CA GLU A 466 7.53 -24.41 14.50
C GLU A 466 8.74 -23.58 14.06
N GLY A 467 9.09 -22.53 14.81
CA GLY A 467 10.34 -21.79 14.62
C GLY A 467 11.57 -22.69 14.73
N GLU A 468 11.64 -23.52 15.76
CA GLU A 468 12.74 -24.47 15.97
C GLU A 468 12.91 -25.46 14.83
N LYS A 469 11.82 -25.99 14.27
CA LYS A 469 11.86 -26.86 13.08
C LYS A 469 12.50 -26.18 11.85
N GLN A 470 12.39 -24.85 11.78
CA GLN A 470 12.97 -24.02 10.72
C GLN A 470 14.31 -23.37 11.13
N ASN A 471 14.95 -23.87 12.21
CA ASN A 471 16.20 -23.36 12.77
C ASN A 471 16.12 -21.89 13.26
N ILE A 472 14.92 -21.43 13.64
CA ILE A 472 14.69 -20.11 14.22
C ILE A 472 14.52 -20.30 15.72
N LYS A 473 15.52 -19.84 16.51
CA LYS A 473 15.54 -19.97 17.97
C LYS A 473 15.90 -18.63 18.61
N PRO A 474 15.38 -18.33 19.80
CA PRO A 474 15.89 -17.19 20.57
C PRO A 474 17.37 -17.40 20.87
N LYS A 475 18.13 -16.32 20.94
CA LYS A 475 19.56 -16.36 21.25
C LYS A 475 19.80 -16.90 22.67
N ASP A 476 18.96 -16.46 23.61
CA ASP A 476 18.97 -16.79 25.03
C ASP A 476 17.55 -16.61 25.61
N GLU A 477 17.39 -16.96 26.88
CA GLU A 477 16.13 -16.83 27.61
C GLU A 477 15.67 -15.37 27.71
N ALA A 478 16.60 -14.42 27.85
CA ALA A 478 16.28 -12.99 27.90
C ALA A 478 15.68 -12.45 26.59
N GLU A 479 16.15 -12.92 25.41
CA GLU A 479 15.53 -12.58 24.14
C GLU A 479 14.10 -13.17 24.04
N LEU A 480 13.90 -14.38 24.54
CA LEU A 480 12.56 -14.99 24.57
C LEU A 480 11.61 -14.20 25.47
N GLU A 481 11.99 -13.96 26.73
CA GLU A 481 11.17 -13.17 27.66
C GLU A 481 10.80 -11.80 27.13
N LYS A 482 11.72 -11.14 26.44
CA LYS A 482 11.49 -9.85 25.81
C LYS A 482 10.54 -9.93 24.60
N THR A 483 10.53 -11.07 23.89
CA THR A 483 9.68 -11.29 22.71
C THR A 483 8.23 -11.57 23.10
N LEU A 484 8.00 -12.30 24.19
CA LEU A 484 6.69 -12.84 24.55
C LEU A 484 5.57 -11.79 24.71
N PRO A 485 5.77 -10.65 25.38
CA PRO A 485 4.70 -9.65 25.56
C PRO A 485 4.15 -9.13 24.23
N TYR A 486 5.05 -8.77 23.32
CA TYR A 486 4.65 -8.27 22.00
C TYR A 486 4.04 -9.37 21.12
N LEU A 487 4.60 -10.59 21.16
CA LEU A 487 4.03 -11.73 20.44
C LEU A 487 2.60 -12.03 20.91
N ARG A 488 2.34 -12.03 22.22
CA ARG A 488 0.99 -12.23 22.77
C ARG A 488 0.03 -11.12 22.37
N LEU A 489 0.46 -9.86 22.43
CA LEU A 489 -0.35 -8.73 21.95
C LEU A 489 -0.73 -8.90 20.48
N GLN A 490 0.25 -9.22 19.63
CA GLN A 490 0.04 -9.44 18.21
C GLN A 490 -0.93 -10.61 17.94
N LEU A 491 -0.79 -11.72 18.66
CA LEU A 491 -1.70 -12.86 18.54
C LEU A 491 -3.12 -12.51 18.99
N LYS A 492 -3.27 -11.81 20.11
CA LYS A 492 -4.59 -11.33 20.57
C LYS A 492 -5.24 -10.45 19.52
N ALA A 493 -4.50 -9.52 18.93
CA ALA A 493 -5.00 -8.66 17.85
C ALA A 493 -5.36 -9.46 16.58
N LEU A 494 -4.52 -10.41 16.16
CA LEU A 494 -4.77 -11.27 14.99
C LEU A 494 -6.02 -12.15 15.17
N ILE A 495 -6.24 -12.72 16.36
CA ILE A 495 -7.44 -13.49 16.69
C ILE A 495 -8.68 -12.58 16.62
N ALA A 496 -8.59 -11.36 17.18
CA ALA A 496 -9.66 -10.38 17.10
C ALA A 496 -10.04 -10.06 15.63
N ARG A 497 -9.04 -9.86 14.77
CA ARG A 497 -9.26 -9.66 13.32
C ARG A 497 -10.00 -10.83 12.68
N ASP A 498 -9.57 -12.05 12.99
CA ASP A 498 -10.06 -13.26 12.33
C ASP A 498 -11.46 -13.68 12.81
N ILE A 499 -11.89 -13.18 13.98
CA ILE A 499 -13.22 -13.42 14.55
C ILE A 499 -14.18 -12.26 14.22
N TRP A 500 -13.73 -11.01 14.24
CA TRP A 500 -14.51 -9.78 13.96
C TRP A 500 -14.02 -9.06 12.70
N ASP A 501 -13.19 -7.99 12.83
CA ASP A 501 -12.70 -7.22 11.67
C ASP A 501 -11.39 -6.46 12.05
N MET A 502 -10.90 -5.65 11.12
CA MET A 502 -9.69 -4.83 11.30
C MET A 502 -9.85 -3.75 12.38
N SER A 503 -11.03 -3.21 12.62
CA SER A 503 -11.26 -2.28 13.74
C SER A 503 -10.93 -2.89 15.09
N GLU A 504 -11.28 -4.14 15.30
CA GLU A 504 -11.01 -4.89 16.52
C GLU A 504 -9.52 -5.23 16.64
N TYR A 505 -8.86 -5.57 15.52
CA TYR A 505 -7.40 -5.71 15.46
C TYR A 505 -6.71 -4.46 15.98
N PHE A 506 -7.01 -3.30 15.38
CA PHE A 506 -6.38 -2.05 15.78
C PHE A 506 -6.79 -1.60 17.19
N SER A 507 -8.00 -1.90 17.62
CA SER A 507 -8.45 -1.60 18.98
C SER A 507 -7.64 -2.34 20.05
N VAL A 508 -7.21 -3.58 19.77
CA VAL A 508 -6.28 -4.32 20.65
C VAL A 508 -4.85 -3.82 20.51
N PHE A 509 -4.37 -3.71 19.27
CA PHE A 509 -2.98 -3.39 18.97
C PHE A 509 -2.55 -2.00 19.45
N ASN A 510 -3.45 -1.03 19.32
CA ASN A 510 -3.21 0.38 19.66
C ASN A 510 -3.13 0.63 21.18
N GLU A 511 -3.49 -0.31 22.03
CA GLU A 511 -3.35 -0.15 23.47
C GLU A 511 -1.90 0.03 23.93
N SER A 512 -0.95 -0.57 23.22
CA SER A 512 0.49 -0.47 23.51
C SER A 512 1.25 0.42 22.51
N SER A 513 0.57 1.02 21.54
CA SER A 513 1.21 1.88 20.53
C SER A 513 1.68 3.20 21.15
N ALA A 514 2.99 3.43 21.19
CA ALA A 514 3.57 4.68 21.68
C ALA A 514 3.05 5.91 20.92
N LEU A 515 2.82 5.79 19.60
CA LEU A 515 2.25 6.86 18.79
C LEU A 515 0.82 7.21 19.23
N VAL A 516 0.01 6.20 19.45
CA VAL A 516 -1.38 6.37 19.89
C VAL A 516 -1.44 6.92 21.31
N GLN A 517 -0.60 6.43 22.22
CA GLN A 517 -0.54 6.98 23.59
C GLN A 517 -0.14 8.45 23.58
N LYS A 518 0.85 8.84 22.76
CA LYS A 518 1.24 10.24 22.60
C LYS A 518 0.12 11.08 21.98
N ALA A 519 -0.61 10.57 21.02
CA ALA A 519 -1.77 11.27 20.45
C ALA A 519 -2.88 11.50 21.49
N LEU A 520 -3.16 10.52 22.33
CA LEU A 520 -4.11 10.65 23.44
C LEU A 520 -3.64 11.72 24.46
N GLU A 521 -2.35 11.71 24.79
CA GLU A 521 -1.73 12.73 25.67
C GLU A 521 -1.89 14.13 25.06
N VAL A 522 -1.58 14.31 23.78
CA VAL A 522 -1.71 15.59 23.06
C VAL A 522 -3.17 16.08 23.10
N ILE A 523 -4.14 15.20 22.83
CA ILE A 523 -5.56 15.57 22.87
C ILE A 523 -5.97 16.00 24.28
N GLN A 524 -5.51 15.30 25.31
CA GLN A 524 -5.88 15.60 26.70
C GLN A 524 -5.25 16.91 27.20
N ASN A 525 -3.98 17.17 26.84
CA ASN A 525 -3.21 18.33 27.33
C ASN A 525 -3.44 19.62 26.54
N SER A 526 -3.96 19.53 25.31
CA SER A 526 -4.32 20.72 24.53
C SER A 526 -5.57 21.35 25.14
N HIS A 527 -5.43 22.46 25.88
CA HIS A 527 -6.59 23.25 26.29
C HIS A 527 -7.25 23.85 25.02
N PRO A 528 -8.58 23.84 24.90
CA PRO A 528 -9.24 24.62 23.85
C PRO A 528 -8.88 26.09 24.09
N LYS A 529 -8.25 26.70 23.09
CA LYS A 529 -8.07 28.18 23.08
C LYS A 529 -9.35 28.87 22.65
#